data_074cc5447bd1f42a94d8a51d79b944fd
#
_entry.id   074cc5447bd1f42a94d8a51d79b944fd
#
_cell.length_a   1.000
_cell.length_b   1.000
_cell.length_c   1.000
_cell.angle_alpha   90.00
_cell.angle_beta   90.00
_cell.angle_gamma   90.00
#
_symmetry.space_group_name_H-M   'P 1'
#
loop_
_entity.id
_entity.type
_entity.pdbx_description
1 polymer ?
#
loop_
_entity_poly.entity_id
_entity_poly.type
_entity_poly.pdbx_seq_one_letter_code
_entity_poly.pdbx_strand_id
1 'polypeptide(L)'
;MSSLFAYLKFYLSPIFLVALGIAVYIDGVPGLVIASSIVALITIGEIFLGNDLSVPKYRFPFLLDLAVFINVPLFFIVLYLFLTQVSNGFELYHLFYVPIIGLQMALSWINVGHERGHRKSKKFDCEVGNWALAGSWLPAFAIEHIYGHHKNIGIISEDPVTASAGDNPLKFAVTAFIKEHIHAWGIETRQLKRRNQAI
;
A
#
# COMPACT_ATOMS: atom_id res chain seq x y z
N MET A 1 28.42 -11.24 -4.08
CA MET A 1 27.45 -10.92 -5.18
C MET A 1 26.17 -11.66 -4.88
N SER A 2 25.05 -10.94 -4.80
CA SER A 2 23.73 -11.56 -4.59
C SER A 2 23.40 -12.46 -5.78
N SER A 3 23.00 -13.70 -5.51
CA SER A 3 22.48 -14.61 -6.54
C SER A 3 21.16 -14.05 -7.10
N LEU A 4 20.75 -14.46 -8.30
CA LEU A 4 19.45 -14.06 -8.87
C LEU A 4 18.29 -14.38 -7.91
N PHE A 5 18.39 -15.46 -7.15
CA PHE A 5 17.43 -15.85 -6.11
C PHE A 5 17.21 -14.78 -5.03
N ALA A 6 18.22 -13.96 -4.72
CA ALA A 6 18.06 -12.88 -3.74
C ALA A 6 17.07 -11.79 -4.17
N TYR A 7 16.75 -11.71 -5.47
CA TYR A 7 15.76 -10.77 -5.99
C TYR A 7 14.32 -11.31 -5.88
N LEU A 8 14.15 -12.64 -5.88
CA LEU A 8 12.81 -13.26 -5.94
C LEU A 8 11.90 -12.85 -4.78
N LYS A 9 12.46 -12.65 -3.58
CA LYS A 9 11.68 -12.20 -2.42
C LYS A 9 10.94 -10.86 -2.66
N PHE A 10 11.49 -9.97 -3.49
CA PHE A 10 10.85 -8.70 -3.82
C PHE A 10 9.73 -8.84 -4.85
N TYR A 11 9.65 -9.97 -5.55
CA TYR A 11 8.59 -10.27 -6.51
C TYR A 11 7.42 -11.04 -5.90
N LEU A 12 7.44 -11.36 -4.60
CA LEU A 12 6.32 -12.04 -3.94
C LEU A 12 5.02 -11.23 -4.05
N SER A 13 5.08 -9.91 -3.84
CA SER A 13 3.89 -9.05 -3.97
C SER A 13 3.30 -9.04 -5.39
N PRO A 14 4.07 -8.82 -6.49
CA PRO A 14 3.56 -9.00 -7.84
C PRO A 14 3.01 -10.41 -8.11
N ILE A 15 3.66 -11.47 -7.61
CA ILE A 15 3.19 -12.85 -7.79
C ILE A 15 1.83 -13.04 -7.10
N PHE A 16 1.68 -12.55 -5.89
CA PHE A 16 0.39 -12.62 -5.18
C PHE A 16 -0.69 -11.80 -5.85
N LEU A 17 -0.37 -10.64 -6.46
CA LEU A 17 -1.32 -9.88 -7.26
C LEU A 17 -1.77 -10.64 -8.51
N VAL A 18 -0.86 -11.31 -9.20
CA VAL A 18 -1.23 -12.17 -10.35
C VAL A 18 -2.15 -13.31 -9.90
N ALA A 19 -1.79 -13.99 -8.80
CA ALA A 19 -2.62 -15.06 -8.25
C ALA A 19 -4.00 -14.55 -7.79
N LEU A 20 -4.07 -13.37 -7.17
CA LEU A 20 -5.35 -12.74 -6.80
C LEU A 20 -6.15 -12.35 -8.04
N GLY A 21 -5.52 -11.83 -9.09
CA GLY A 21 -6.19 -11.55 -10.36
C GLY A 21 -6.79 -12.80 -10.99
N ILE A 22 -6.08 -13.92 -10.97
CA ILE A 22 -6.58 -15.23 -11.41
C ILE A 22 -7.77 -15.67 -10.54
N ALA A 23 -7.66 -15.53 -9.22
CA ALA A 23 -8.73 -15.87 -8.28
C ALA A 23 -10.01 -15.07 -8.55
N VAL A 24 -9.88 -13.76 -8.75
CA VAL A 24 -11.01 -12.87 -9.09
C VAL A 24 -11.60 -13.21 -10.47
N TYR A 25 -10.74 -13.55 -11.44
CA TYR A 25 -11.20 -13.94 -12.78
C TYR A 25 -12.01 -15.25 -12.76
N ILE A 26 -11.56 -16.26 -11.98
CA ILE A 26 -12.28 -17.55 -11.79
C ILE A 26 -13.62 -17.31 -11.11
N ASP A 27 -13.65 -16.32 -10.18
CA ASP A 27 -14.82 -15.94 -9.41
C ASP A 27 -15.41 -17.08 -8.54
N GLY A 28 -16.55 -16.82 -7.88
CA GLY A 28 -17.24 -17.80 -7.08
C GLY A 28 -16.44 -18.38 -5.91
N VAL A 29 -16.91 -19.53 -5.41
CA VAL A 29 -16.25 -20.24 -4.30
C VAL A 29 -14.85 -20.71 -4.65
N PRO A 30 -14.55 -21.27 -5.85
CA PRO A 30 -13.18 -21.66 -6.19
C PRO A 30 -12.21 -20.49 -6.18
N GLY A 31 -12.59 -19.36 -6.74
CA GLY A 31 -11.77 -18.14 -6.72
C GLY A 31 -11.55 -17.63 -5.31
N LEU A 32 -12.57 -17.62 -4.46
CA LEU A 32 -12.46 -17.21 -3.05
C LEU A 32 -11.52 -18.14 -2.26
N VAL A 33 -11.53 -19.45 -2.51
CA VAL A 33 -10.59 -20.39 -1.90
C VAL A 33 -9.15 -20.04 -2.30
N ILE A 34 -8.88 -19.76 -3.57
CA ILE A 34 -7.55 -19.34 -4.04
C ILE A 34 -7.14 -18.03 -3.36
N ALA A 35 -8.00 -17.01 -3.35
CA ALA A 35 -7.74 -15.72 -2.74
C ALA A 35 -7.43 -15.85 -1.23
N SER A 36 -8.22 -16.64 -0.51
CA SER A 36 -8.01 -16.92 0.92
C SER A 36 -6.71 -17.69 1.17
N SER A 37 -6.34 -18.61 0.26
CA SER A 37 -5.08 -19.35 0.35
C SER A 37 -3.85 -18.44 0.24
N ILE A 38 -3.93 -17.36 -0.54
CA ILE A 38 -2.86 -16.36 -0.63
C ILE A 38 -2.64 -15.71 0.74
N VAL A 39 -3.72 -15.29 1.40
CA VAL A 39 -3.64 -14.68 2.75
C VAL A 39 -3.06 -15.67 3.76
N ALA A 40 -3.52 -16.92 3.72
CA ALA A 40 -3.00 -17.98 4.58
C ALA A 40 -1.49 -18.22 4.36
N LEU A 41 -1.03 -18.26 3.09
CA LEU A 41 0.38 -18.43 2.75
C LEU A 41 1.24 -17.27 3.24
N ILE A 42 0.76 -16.02 3.13
CA ILE A 42 1.46 -14.84 3.66
C ILE A 42 1.58 -14.97 5.18
N THR A 43 0.49 -15.29 5.87
CA THR A 43 0.47 -15.41 7.34
C THR A 43 1.37 -16.55 7.84
N ILE A 44 1.32 -17.71 7.18
CA ILE A 44 2.18 -18.86 7.49
C ILE A 44 3.65 -18.50 7.25
N GLY A 45 3.94 -17.84 6.12
CA GLY A 45 5.28 -17.37 5.82
C GLY A 45 5.83 -16.45 6.90
N GLU A 46 5.05 -15.47 7.34
CA GLU A 46 5.42 -14.53 8.40
C GLU A 46 5.74 -15.24 9.73
N ILE A 47 4.96 -16.26 10.09
CA ILE A 47 5.17 -17.02 11.33
C ILE A 47 6.44 -17.90 11.27
N PHE A 48 6.68 -18.54 10.13
CA PHE A 48 7.71 -19.60 10.07
C PHE A 48 9.04 -19.18 9.44
N LEU A 49 9.08 -18.16 8.58
CA LEU A 49 10.30 -17.74 7.88
C LEU A 49 11.18 -16.79 8.69
N GLY A 50 10.61 -16.12 9.71
CA GLY A 50 11.33 -15.14 10.52
C GLY A 50 11.75 -13.90 9.72
N ASN A 51 12.58 -13.06 10.35
CA ASN A 51 13.03 -11.80 9.77
C ASN A 51 14.36 -11.95 9.04
N ASP A 52 14.40 -11.53 7.76
CA ASP A 52 15.66 -11.38 7.02
C ASP A 52 16.29 -10.01 7.34
N LEU A 53 17.24 -10.00 8.26
CA LEU A 53 18.00 -8.81 8.65
C LEU A 53 19.22 -8.56 7.75
N SER A 54 19.39 -9.33 6.68
CA SER A 54 20.51 -9.15 5.75
C SER A 54 20.34 -7.87 4.92
N VAL A 55 21.47 -7.16 4.68
CA VAL A 55 21.51 -5.99 3.78
C VAL A 55 22.46 -6.30 2.63
N PRO A 56 22.07 -7.18 1.68
CA PRO A 56 22.94 -7.55 0.58
C PRO A 56 23.12 -6.39 -0.41
N LYS A 57 24.31 -6.31 -0.99
CA LYS A 57 24.55 -5.41 -2.13
C LYS A 57 24.03 -6.05 -3.42
N TYR A 58 23.03 -5.44 -4.03
CA TYR A 58 22.44 -5.91 -5.28
C TYR A 58 23.22 -5.41 -6.49
N ARG A 59 23.55 -6.32 -7.42
CA ARG A 59 24.27 -5.99 -8.66
C ARG A 59 23.39 -5.17 -9.62
N PHE A 60 22.09 -5.44 -9.64
CA PHE A 60 21.12 -4.84 -10.55
C PHE A 60 19.98 -4.18 -9.78
N PRO A 61 20.19 -2.97 -9.21
CA PRO A 61 19.17 -2.27 -8.41
C PRO A 61 17.85 -2.02 -9.18
N PHE A 62 17.91 -1.87 -10.52
CA PHE A 62 16.73 -1.66 -11.34
C PHE A 62 15.72 -2.80 -11.24
N LEU A 63 16.16 -4.04 -10.95
CA LEU A 63 15.25 -5.18 -10.74
C LEU A 63 14.41 -4.99 -9.46
N LEU A 64 14.93 -4.32 -8.45
CA LEU A 64 14.16 -3.98 -7.25
C LEU A 64 13.12 -2.91 -7.57
N ASP A 65 13.52 -1.88 -8.33
CA ASP A 65 12.60 -0.84 -8.79
C ASP A 65 11.49 -1.42 -9.68
N LEU A 66 11.82 -2.36 -10.57
CA LEU A 66 10.85 -3.04 -11.43
C LEU A 66 9.80 -3.78 -10.60
N ALA A 67 10.21 -4.52 -9.56
CA ALA A 67 9.28 -5.23 -8.67
C ALA A 67 8.29 -4.26 -8.01
N VAL A 68 8.74 -3.05 -7.65
CA VAL A 68 7.88 -2.03 -7.06
C VAL A 68 6.93 -1.42 -8.09
N PHE A 69 7.44 -1.04 -9.28
CA PHE A 69 6.62 -0.40 -10.32
C PHE A 69 5.54 -1.31 -10.87
N ILE A 70 5.80 -2.60 -11.02
CA ILE A 70 4.85 -3.55 -11.60
C ILE A 70 3.62 -3.78 -10.69
N ASN A 71 3.73 -3.55 -9.39
CA ASN A 71 2.59 -3.66 -8.46
C ASN A 71 1.45 -2.71 -8.82
N VAL A 72 1.77 -1.49 -9.28
CA VAL A 72 0.75 -0.47 -9.55
C VAL A 72 -0.20 -0.91 -10.68
N PRO A 73 0.27 -1.23 -11.90
CA PRO A 73 -0.61 -1.68 -12.97
C PRO A 73 -1.29 -3.03 -12.65
N LEU A 74 -0.60 -3.96 -11.99
CA LEU A 74 -1.21 -5.24 -11.63
C LEU A 74 -2.39 -5.07 -10.69
N PHE A 75 -2.30 -4.19 -9.70
CA PHE A 75 -3.41 -3.95 -8.79
C PHE A 75 -4.59 -3.28 -9.48
N PHE A 76 -4.35 -2.36 -10.45
CA PHE A 76 -5.43 -1.81 -11.29
C PHE A 76 -6.14 -2.91 -12.07
N ILE A 77 -5.40 -3.91 -12.58
CA ILE A 77 -5.99 -5.05 -13.28
C ILE A 77 -6.87 -5.86 -12.31
N VAL A 78 -6.41 -6.12 -11.08
CA VAL A 78 -7.20 -6.82 -10.06
C VAL A 78 -8.49 -6.07 -9.74
N LEU A 79 -8.41 -4.75 -9.53
CA LEU A 79 -9.59 -3.93 -9.28
C LEU A 79 -10.56 -3.94 -10.47
N TYR A 80 -10.04 -3.80 -11.68
CA TYR A 80 -10.86 -3.85 -12.89
C TYR A 80 -11.61 -5.18 -13.01
N LEU A 81 -10.90 -6.30 -12.81
CA LEU A 81 -11.51 -7.63 -12.83
C LEU A 81 -12.59 -7.77 -11.75
N PHE A 82 -12.29 -7.34 -10.51
CA PHE A 82 -13.25 -7.41 -9.42
C PHE A 82 -14.50 -6.57 -9.68
N LEU A 83 -14.34 -5.33 -10.11
CA LEU A 83 -15.47 -4.46 -10.43
C LEU A 83 -16.29 -5.00 -11.61
N THR A 84 -15.64 -5.65 -12.59
CA THR A 84 -16.34 -6.31 -13.71
C THR A 84 -17.17 -7.48 -13.20
N GLN A 85 -16.65 -8.33 -12.33
CA GLN A 85 -17.43 -9.43 -11.75
C GLN A 85 -18.63 -8.92 -10.97
N VAL A 86 -18.43 -7.94 -10.09
CA VAL A 86 -19.51 -7.33 -9.31
C VAL A 86 -20.58 -6.68 -10.22
N SER A 87 -20.17 -6.05 -11.32
CA SER A 87 -21.11 -5.41 -12.26
C SER A 87 -21.91 -6.40 -13.11
N ASN A 88 -21.33 -7.58 -13.38
CA ASN A 88 -22.03 -8.67 -14.10
C ASN A 88 -23.09 -9.36 -13.22
N GLY A 89 -22.96 -9.27 -11.90
CA GLY A 89 -23.92 -9.79 -10.94
C GLY A 89 -23.34 -9.82 -9.54
N PHE A 90 -23.89 -8.99 -8.64
CA PHE A 90 -23.44 -8.98 -7.24
C PHE A 90 -23.94 -10.23 -6.51
N GLU A 91 -22.99 -10.95 -5.93
CA GLU A 91 -23.23 -12.08 -5.05
C GLU A 91 -22.62 -11.85 -3.66
N LEU A 92 -23.19 -12.44 -2.62
CA LEU A 92 -22.75 -12.18 -1.23
C LEU A 92 -21.29 -12.58 -1.00
N TYR A 93 -20.76 -13.58 -1.71
CA TYR A 93 -19.36 -13.97 -1.58
C TYR A 93 -18.37 -12.88 -2.04
N HIS A 94 -18.80 -11.94 -2.91
CA HIS A 94 -17.96 -10.80 -3.30
C HIS A 94 -17.53 -9.96 -2.09
N LEU A 95 -18.34 -9.90 -1.03
CA LEU A 95 -17.96 -9.20 0.20
C LEU A 95 -16.72 -9.80 0.89
N PHE A 96 -16.47 -11.09 0.70
CA PHE A 96 -15.26 -11.73 1.25
C PHE A 96 -14.00 -11.42 0.47
N TYR A 97 -14.10 -11.02 -0.80
CA TYR A 97 -12.96 -10.51 -1.55
C TYR A 97 -12.51 -9.12 -1.06
N VAL A 98 -13.42 -8.29 -0.55
CA VAL A 98 -13.12 -6.91 -0.15
C VAL A 98 -11.95 -6.81 0.85
N PRO A 99 -11.97 -7.53 2.00
CA PRO A 99 -10.84 -7.47 2.93
C PRO A 99 -9.55 -8.06 2.34
N ILE A 100 -9.62 -9.06 1.46
CA ILE A 100 -8.46 -9.66 0.80
C ILE A 100 -7.83 -8.65 -0.17
N ILE A 101 -8.64 -8.00 -1.01
CA ILE A 101 -8.20 -6.97 -1.94
C ILE A 101 -7.66 -5.76 -1.15
N GLY A 102 -8.32 -5.37 -0.06
CA GLY A 102 -7.86 -4.28 0.83
C GLY A 102 -6.50 -4.56 1.46
N LEU A 103 -6.26 -5.78 1.95
CA LEU A 103 -4.96 -6.20 2.46
C LEU A 103 -3.89 -6.15 1.36
N GLN A 104 -4.19 -6.66 0.18
CA GLN A 104 -3.26 -6.65 -0.93
C GLN A 104 -2.99 -5.21 -1.43
N MET A 105 -3.99 -4.32 -1.36
CA MET A 105 -3.83 -2.89 -1.63
C MET A 105 -2.84 -2.25 -0.66
N ALA A 106 -2.95 -2.54 0.63
CA ALA A 106 -2.00 -2.04 1.62
C ALA A 106 -0.57 -2.50 1.31
N LEU A 107 -0.38 -3.78 1.00
CA LEU A 107 0.92 -4.36 0.70
C LEU A 107 1.52 -3.86 -0.64
N SER A 108 0.69 -3.62 -1.65
CA SER A 108 1.14 -3.34 -3.02
C SER A 108 1.12 -1.86 -3.38
N TRP A 109 0.20 -1.06 -2.85
CA TRP A 109 0.04 0.34 -3.21
C TRP A 109 0.48 1.30 -2.11
N ILE A 110 0.05 1.09 -0.85
CA ILE A 110 0.43 1.99 0.23
C ILE A 110 1.94 1.90 0.47
N ASN A 111 2.51 0.69 0.50
CA ASN A 111 3.95 0.52 0.65
C ASN A 111 4.74 1.07 -0.55
N VAL A 112 4.24 0.91 -1.78
CA VAL A 112 4.84 1.52 -2.98
C VAL A 112 4.79 3.04 -2.89
N GLY A 113 3.64 3.60 -2.55
CA GLY A 113 3.47 5.05 -2.40
C GLY A 113 4.37 5.64 -1.33
N HIS A 114 4.48 4.97 -0.19
CA HIS A 114 5.39 5.31 0.89
C HIS A 114 6.86 5.33 0.41
N GLU A 115 7.35 4.22 -0.14
CA GLU A 115 8.74 4.09 -0.63
C GLU A 115 9.07 5.14 -1.70
N ARG A 116 8.15 5.37 -2.66
CA ARG A 116 8.37 6.33 -3.75
C ARG A 116 8.22 7.78 -3.30
N GLY A 117 7.37 8.06 -2.32
CA GLY A 117 7.23 9.40 -1.72
C GLY A 117 8.53 9.95 -1.11
N HIS A 118 9.41 9.07 -0.64
CA HIS A 118 10.73 9.46 -0.13
C HIS A 118 11.75 9.85 -1.23
N ARG A 119 11.52 9.49 -2.49
CA ARG A 119 12.44 9.74 -3.61
C ARG A 119 12.21 11.09 -4.29
N LYS A 120 12.13 12.17 -3.54
CA LYS A 120 11.77 13.53 -4.02
C LYS A 120 12.56 14.05 -5.23
N SER A 121 13.80 13.58 -5.44
CA SER A 121 14.63 13.97 -6.58
C SER A 121 14.19 13.36 -7.91
N LYS A 122 13.36 12.32 -7.88
CA LYS A 122 12.88 11.59 -9.05
C LYS A 122 11.38 11.84 -9.25
N LYS A 123 11.03 12.84 -10.05
CA LYS A 123 9.62 13.22 -10.29
C LYS A 123 8.74 12.04 -10.66
N PHE A 124 9.18 11.19 -11.60
CA PHE A 124 8.42 10.01 -12.02
C PHE A 124 8.12 9.05 -10.87
N ASP A 125 9.11 8.78 -10.00
CA ASP A 125 8.92 7.93 -8.81
C ASP A 125 7.83 8.52 -7.89
N CYS A 126 7.89 9.84 -7.63
CA CYS A 126 6.89 10.52 -6.80
C CYS A 126 5.49 10.47 -7.44
N GLU A 127 5.38 10.66 -8.75
CA GLU A 127 4.09 10.58 -9.46
C GLU A 127 3.49 9.18 -9.37
N VAL A 128 4.27 8.12 -9.60
CA VAL A 128 3.81 6.74 -9.43
C VAL A 128 3.37 6.47 -8.00
N GLY A 129 4.15 6.94 -7.01
CA GLY A 129 3.80 6.85 -5.60
C GLY A 129 2.48 7.56 -5.28
N ASN A 130 2.29 8.78 -5.78
CA ASN A 130 1.05 9.54 -5.57
C ASN A 130 -0.17 8.86 -6.22
N TRP A 131 -0.02 8.27 -7.41
CA TRP A 131 -1.11 7.50 -8.03
C TRP A 131 -1.48 6.27 -7.21
N ALA A 132 -0.50 5.54 -6.68
CA ALA A 132 -0.75 4.40 -5.81
C ALA A 132 -1.48 4.83 -4.52
N LEU A 133 -1.04 5.92 -3.88
CA LEU A 133 -1.68 6.47 -2.69
C LEU A 133 -3.09 7.00 -2.97
N ALA A 134 -3.29 7.70 -4.09
CA ALA A 134 -4.60 8.19 -4.49
C ALA A 134 -5.58 7.03 -4.75
N GLY A 135 -5.14 5.97 -5.42
CA GLY A 135 -5.91 4.75 -5.63
C GLY A 135 -6.27 4.03 -4.32
N SER A 136 -5.47 4.22 -3.27
CA SER A 136 -5.72 3.70 -1.92
C SER A 136 -6.55 4.64 -1.05
N TRP A 137 -7.14 5.70 -1.60
CA TRP A 137 -7.86 6.75 -0.86
C TRP A 137 -7.01 7.51 0.17
N LEU A 138 -5.69 7.51 -0.03
CA LEU A 138 -4.71 8.19 0.82
C LEU A 138 -3.92 9.28 0.06
N PRO A 139 -4.58 10.19 -0.71
CA PRO A 139 -3.85 11.18 -1.52
C PRO A 139 -3.05 12.16 -0.65
N ALA A 140 -3.48 12.37 0.59
CA ALA A 140 -2.84 13.27 1.54
C ALA A 140 -1.60 12.66 2.22
N PHE A 141 -1.44 11.34 2.15
CA PHE A 141 -0.40 10.60 2.86
C PHE A 141 1.02 11.13 2.59
N ALA A 142 1.38 11.38 1.33
CA ALA A 142 2.72 11.85 1.00
C ALA A 142 3.09 13.19 1.66
N ILE A 143 2.09 14.07 1.87
CA ILE A 143 2.28 15.36 2.53
C ILE A 143 2.38 15.17 4.04
N GLU A 144 1.41 14.48 4.61
CA GLU A 144 1.35 14.26 6.05
C GLU A 144 2.54 13.42 6.53
N HIS A 145 2.82 12.32 5.88
CA HIS A 145 3.88 11.40 6.25
C HIS A 145 5.25 12.09 6.30
N ILE A 146 5.59 12.89 5.28
CA ILE A 146 6.91 13.51 5.17
C ILE A 146 7.03 14.79 6.02
N TYR A 147 5.99 15.61 6.06
CA TYR A 147 6.05 16.95 6.68
C TYR A 147 5.33 17.02 8.04
N GLY A 148 4.52 16.02 8.37
CA GLY A 148 3.83 15.87 9.64
C GLY A 148 4.45 14.76 10.49
N HIS A 149 4.18 13.49 10.13
CA HIS A 149 4.57 12.32 10.89
C HIS A 149 6.09 12.24 11.14
N HIS A 150 6.94 12.29 10.09
CA HIS A 150 8.40 12.22 10.27
C HIS A 150 8.97 13.33 11.15
N LYS A 151 8.28 14.46 11.22
CA LYS A 151 8.70 15.57 12.07
C LYS A 151 8.30 15.37 13.53
N ASN A 152 7.13 14.76 13.75
CA ASN A 152 6.47 14.74 15.06
C ASN A 152 6.26 13.30 15.56
N ILE A 153 6.99 12.33 15.02
CA ILE A 153 6.84 10.92 15.31
C ILE A 153 6.83 10.65 16.83
N GLY A 154 5.80 9.97 17.31
CA GLY A 154 5.63 9.65 18.73
C GLY A 154 5.05 10.78 19.60
N ILE A 155 4.79 11.97 19.05
CA ILE A 155 4.15 13.08 19.78
C ILE A 155 2.63 13.00 19.56
N ILE A 156 1.92 12.37 20.50
CA ILE A 156 0.47 12.08 20.41
C ILE A 156 -0.37 13.30 20.04
N SER A 157 0.00 14.50 20.54
CA SER A 157 -0.74 15.76 20.28
C SER A 157 -0.52 16.32 18.86
N GLU A 158 0.56 15.94 18.18
CA GLU A 158 0.99 16.53 16.91
C GLU A 158 1.02 15.53 15.75
N ASP A 159 1.15 14.24 16.07
CA ASP A 159 1.19 13.16 15.08
C ASP A 159 -0.15 12.40 15.06
N PRO A 160 -0.97 12.59 14.03
CA PRO A 160 -2.30 11.98 13.94
C PRO A 160 -2.28 10.45 13.86
N VAL A 161 -1.14 9.85 13.50
CA VAL A 161 -0.97 8.39 13.38
C VAL A 161 -0.23 7.76 14.56
N THR A 162 0.04 8.52 15.62
CA THR A 162 0.57 8.00 16.89
C THR A 162 -0.58 7.69 17.85
N ALA A 163 -0.77 6.38 18.15
CA ALA A 163 -1.78 5.90 19.11
C ALA A 163 -1.35 6.11 20.54
N SER A 164 -2.30 6.37 21.44
CA SER A 164 -2.09 6.33 22.88
C SER A 164 -2.21 4.90 23.41
N ALA A 165 -1.53 4.62 24.52
CA ALA A 165 -1.69 3.33 25.19
C ALA A 165 -3.16 3.12 25.61
N GLY A 166 -3.75 1.99 25.20
CA GLY A 166 -5.14 1.66 25.49
C GLY A 166 -6.17 2.16 24.50
N ASP A 167 -5.78 2.83 23.42
CA ASP A 167 -6.70 3.21 22.37
C ASP A 167 -7.35 1.99 21.71
N ASN A 168 -8.63 2.10 21.40
CA ASN A 168 -9.32 1.08 20.61
C ASN A 168 -8.84 1.14 19.16
N PRO A 169 -8.29 0.03 18.60
CA PRO A 169 -7.68 0.04 17.26
C PRO A 169 -8.61 0.51 16.13
N LEU A 170 -9.88 0.09 16.16
CA LEU A 170 -10.84 0.47 15.11
C LEU A 170 -11.20 1.95 15.19
N LYS A 171 -11.47 2.45 16.39
CA LYS A 171 -11.73 3.88 16.62
C LYS A 171 -10.50 4.71 16.23
N PHE A 172 -9.31 4.26 16.62
CA PHE A 172 -8.05 4.92 16.27
C PHE A 172 -7.87 4.98 14.75
N ALA A 173 -8.03 3.86 14.03
CA ALA A 173 -7.87 3.82 12.58
C ALA A 173 -8.76 4.86 11.86
N VAL A 174 -10.05 4.93 12.22
CA VAL A 174 -10.98 5.91 11.63
C VAL A 174 -10.59 7.34 11.97
N THR A 175 -10.25 7.61 13.23
CA THR A 175 -9.88 8.97 13.66
C THR A 175 -8.53 9.40 13.10
N ALA A 176 -7.56 8.50 13.00
CA ALA A 176 -6.26 8.75 12.39
C ALA A 176 -6.42 9.09 10.91
N PHE A 177 -7.19 8.32 10.15
CA PHE A 177 -7.48 8.59 8.75
C PHE A 177 -8.04 10.01 8.53
N ILE A 178 -9.03 10.41 9.31
CA ILE A 178 -9.62 11.76 9.20
C ILE A 178 -8.62 12.85 9.60
N LYS A 179 -7.93 12.66 10.71
CA LYS A 179 -6.96 13.63 11.22
C LYS A 179 -5.77 13.81 10.29
N GLU A 180 -5.28 12.74 9.69
CA GLU A 180 -4.21 12.75 8.70
C GLU A 180 -4.55 13.69 7.52
N HIS A 181 -5.76 13.57 6.96
CA HIS A 181 -6.22 14.43 5.86
C HIS A 181 -6.33 15.88 6.28
N ILE A 182 -6.90 16.17 7.46
CA ILE A 182 -7.01 17.53 7.99
C ILE A 182 -5.62 18.14 8.24
N HIS A 183 -4.69 17.35 8.79
CA HIS A 183 -3.34 17.79 9.09
C HIS A 183 -2.55 18.09 7.81
N ALA A 184 -2.62 17.18 6.82
CA ALA A 184 -2.00 17.38 5.51
C ALA A 184 -2.49 18.64 4.81
N TRP A 185 -3.82 18.90 4.84
CA TRP A 185 -4.40 20.14 4.31
C TRP A 185 -3.84 21.38 4.99
N GLY A 186 -3.71 21.33 6.31
CA GLY A 186 -3.09 22.40 7.10
C GLY A 186 -1.63 22.63 6.75
N ILE A 187 -0.86 21.56 6.52
CA ILE A 187 0.56 21.64 6.09
C ILE A 187 0.64 22.31 4.72
N GLU A 188 -0.14 21.83 3.73
CA GLU A 188 -0.11 22.34 2.36
C GLU A 188 -0.54 23.80 2.31
N THR A 189 -1.61 24.16 2.98
CA THR A 189 -2.07 25.56 3.08
C THR A 189 -0.97 26.48 3.60
N ARG A 190 -0.24 26.07 4.65
CA ARG A 190 0.91 26.86 5.17
C ARG A 190 2.05 26.96 4.16
N GLN A 191 2.32 25.88 3.39
CA GLN A 191 3.36 25.89 2.37
C GLN A 191 3.01 26.82 1.20
N LEU A 192 1.78 26.76 0.69
CA LEU A 192 1.29 27.62 -0.39
C LEU A 192 1.35 29.09 0.01
N LYS A 193 0.88 29.45 1.22
CA LYS A 193 1.00 30.82 1.75
C LYS A 193 2.44 31.32 1.79
N ARG A 194 3.40 30.49 2.23
CA ARG A 194 4.83 30.85 2.26
C ARG A 194 5.41 31.08 0.86
N ARG A 195 4.86 30.44 -0.17
CA ARG A 195 5.28 30.57 -1.57
C ARG A 195 4.51 31.67 -2.32
N ASN A 196 3.60 32.39 -1.65
CA ASN A 196 2.67 33.35 -2.27
C ASN A 196 1.85 32.74 -3.43
N GLN A 197 1.45 31.48 -3.28
CA GLN A 197 0.61 30.77 -4.22
C GLN A 197 -0.85 30.74 -3.73
N ALA A 198 -1.80 30.71 -4.67
CA ALA A 198 -3.22 30.56 -4.35
C ALA A 198 -3.49 29.23 -3.63
N ILE A 199 -4.49 29.25 -2.72
CA ILE A 199 -4.97 28.07 -2.00
C ILE A 199 -6.07 27.43 -2.81
#